data_82ad9a1ea6f1df6623e5151821d4cfda
#
_entry.id   82ad9a1ea6f1df6623e5151821d4cfda
#
_cell.length_a   1.000
_cell.length_b   1.000
_cell.length_c   1.000
_cell.angle_alpha   90.00
_cell.angle_beta   90.00
_cell.angle_gamma   90.00
#
_symmetry.space_group_name_H-M   'P 1'
#
loop_
_entity.id
_entity.type
_entity.pdbx_description
1 polymer ?
#
loop_
_entity_poly.entity_id
_entity_poly.type
_entity_poly.pdbx_seq_one_letter_code
_entity_poly.pdbx_strand_id
1 'polypeptide(L)'
;MLNLFNPILAMLLQEAPRTRFELMRDAAANPDLSKFLVIGALLFIIGVAGVLTRRNIIVIFMSIELILNAANLNFIAFSRYLYGTGSVNAAAGQIFAVFVIVVAAAEAAIGLGIVIALYRNKETIWVDEIDLLKW
;
A
#
# COMPACT_ATOMS: atom_id res chain seq x y z
N MET A 1 -11.94 41.51 36.72
CA MET A 1 -12.20 42.11 35.38
C MET A 1 -11.43 41.46 34.24
N LEU A 2 -10.47 40.61 34.50
CA LEU A 2 -9.61 39.94 33.44
C LEU A 2 -10.20 38.67 32.80
N ASN A 3 -11.28 38.12 33.37
CA ASN A 3 -11.83 36.81 32.87
C ASN A 3 -12.90 36.94 31.76
N LEU A 4 -13.35 38.16 31.43
CA LEU A 4 -14.38 38.38 30.38
C LEU A 4 -13.78 38.57 29.00
N PHE A 5 -12.49 38.97 28.91
CA PHE A 5 -11.79 39.17 27.64
C PHE A 5 -11.28 37.88 27.01
N ASN A 6 -11.14 36.81 27.78
CA ASN A 6 -10.56 35.56 27.34
C ASN A 6 -11.44 34.79 26.32
N PRO A 7 -12.78 34.67 26.49
CA PRO A 7 -13.62 33.96 25.54
C PRO A 7 -13.82 34.74 24.21
N ILE A 8 -13.89 36.09 24.26
CA ILE A 8 -14.04 36.91 23.08
C ILE A 8 -12.72 36.92 22.26
N LEU A 9 -11.58 37.03 22.93
CA LEU A 9 -10.28 36.94 22.29
C LEU A 9 -10.03 35.55 21.69
N ALA A 10 -10.43 34.50 22.38
CA ALA A 10 -10.38 33.12 21.88
C ALA A 10 -11.27 32.93 20.65
N MET A 11 -12.47 33.54 20.66
CA MET A 11 -13.39 33.50 19.52
C MET A 11 -12.88 34.27 18.32
N LEU A 12 -12.29 35.45 18.52
CA LEU A 12 -11.65 36.26 17.45
C LEU A 12 -10.40 35.61 16.88
N LEU A 13 -9.63 34.91 17.69
CA LEU A 13 -8.45 34.14 17.24
C LEU A 13 -8.86 32.87 16.48
N GLN A 14 -10.05 32.32 16.76
CA GLN A 14 -10.58 31.14 16.09
C GLN A 14 -11.15 31.47 14.70
N GLU A 15 -11.56 32.72 14.48
CA GLU A 15 -12.08 33.23 13.19
C GLU A 15 -11.00 33.83 12.29
N ALA A 16 -9.73 33.87 12.73
CA ALA A 16 -8.65 34.35 11.88
C ALA A 16 -8.59 33.45 10.62
N PRO A 17 -8.65 34.06 9.41
CA PRO A 17 -8.62 33.28 8.17
C PRO A 17 -7.35 32.44 8.15
N ARG A 18 -7.51 31.10 8.02
CA ARG A 18 -6.36 30.19 7.95
C ARG A 18 -5.43 30.63 6.84
N THR A 19 -4.16 30.75 7.16
CA THR A 19 -3.17 31.12 6.16
C THR A 19 -3.10 30.02 5.09
N ARG A 20 -2.71 30.41 3.86
CA ARG A 20 -2.54 29.47 2.76
C ARG A 20 -1.56 28.32 3.11
N PHE A 21 -0.60 28.63 3.97
CA PHE A 21 0.36 27.65 4.49
C PHE A 21 -0.31 26.65 5.44
N GLU A 22 -1.19 27.09 6.33
CA GLU A 22 -1.96 26.17 7.21
C GLU A 22 -2.89 25.27 6.43
N LEU A 23 -3.60 25.82 5.42
CA LEU A 23 -4.44 25.01 4.52
C LEU A 23 -3.61 23.97 3.75
N MET A 24 -2.43 24.30 3.27
CA MET A 24 -1.53 23.37 2.60
C MET A 24 -1.00 22.31 3.57
N ARG A 25 -0.65 22.70 4.79
CA ARG A 25 -0.19 21.77 5.83
C ARG A 25 -1.30 20.81 6.24
N ASP A 26 -2.53 21.28 6.41
CA ASP A 26 -3.67 20.47 6.78
C ASP A 26 -4.05 19.52 5.62
N ALA A 27 -4.00 19.98 4.38
CA ALA A 27 -4.20 19.14 3.20
C ALA A 27 -3.11 18.07 3.06
N ALA A 28 -1.85 18.37 3.39
CA ALA A 28 -0.76 17.42 3.41
C ALA A 28 -0.84 16.45 4.61
N ALA A 29 -1.38 16.92 5.74
CA ALA A 29 -1.55 16.11 6.94
C ALA A 29 -2.72 15.11 6.84
N ASN A 30 -3.75 15.43 6.06
CA ASN A 30 -4.92 14.60 5.81
C ASN A 30 -5.04 14.27 4.33
N PRO A 31 -4.18 13.41 3.79
CA PRO A 31 -4.32 12.97 2.41
C PRO A 31 -5.68 12.30 2.24
N ASP A 32 -6.35 12.63 1.16
CA ASP A 32 -7.66 12.08 0.81
C ASP A 32 -7.55 10.55 0.67
N LEU A 33 -8.14 9.82 1.63
CA LEU A 33 -8.11 8.36 1.67
C LEU A 33 -8.57 7.75 0.35
N SER A 34 -9.58 8.35 -0.29
CA SER A 34 -10.15 7.84 -1.53
C SER A 34 -9.14 7.79 -2.67
N LYS A 35 -8.20 8.73 -2.74
CA LYS A 35 -7.14 8.74 -3.76
C LYS A 35 -6.20 7.55 -3.63
N PHE A 36 -5.82 7.21 -2.40
CA PHE A 36 -4.97 6.04 -2.15
C PHE A 36 -5.70 4.74 -2.43
N LEU A 37 -6.98 4.65 -2.08
CA LEU A 37 -7.80 3.47 -2.38
C LEU A 37 -7.98 3.26 -3.87
N VAL A 38 -8.18 4.33 -4.66
CA VAL A 38 -8.25 4.25 -6.12
C VAL A 38 -6.94 3.76 -6.70
N ILE A 39 -5.80 4.30 -6.26
CA ILE A 39 -4.49 3.85 -6.73
C ILE A 39 -4.26 2.38 -6.34
N GLY A 40 -4.59 1.99 -5.11
CA GLY A 40 -4.51 0.60 -4.66
C GLY A 40 -5.38 -0.34 -5.52
N ALA A 41 -6.62 0.07 -5.83
CA ALA A 41 -7.50 -0.71 -6.68
C ALA A 41 -6.96 -0.86 -8.11
N LEU A 42 -6.39 0.20 -8.69
CA LEU A 42 -5.75 0.14 -10.01
C LEU A 42 -4.54 -0.80 -10.02
N LEU A 43 -3.65 -0.71 -9.03
CA LEU A 43 -2.51 -1.62 -8.89
C LEU A 43 -2.96 -3.07 -8.75
N PHE A 44 -4.00 -3.32 -7.95
CA PHE A 44 -4.57 -4.65 -7.77
C PHE A 44 -5.12 -5.21 -9.09
N ILE A 45 -5.90 -4.44 -9.83
CA ILE A 45 -6.49 -4.86 -11.12
C ILE A 45 -5.38 -5.17 -12.13
N ILE A 46 -4.34 -4.33 -12.23
CA ILE A 46 -3.20 -4.56 -13.13
C ILE A 46 -2.46 -5.84 -12.72
N GLY A 47 -2.24 -6.05 -11.42
CA GLY A 47 -1.61 -7.26 -10.91
C GLY A 47 -2.40 -8.52 -11.25
N VAL A 48 -3.72 -8.52 -10.99
CA VAL A 48 -4.62 -9.64 -11.32
C VAL A 48 -4.63 -9.90 -12.83
N ALA A 49 -4.73 -8.86 -13.65
CA ALA A 49 -4.66 -8.98 -15.10
C ALA A 49 -3.33 -9.61 -15.55
N GLY A 50 -2.20 -9.21 -14.92
CA GLY A 50 -0.89 -9.78 -15.20
C GLY A 50 -0.81 -11.27 -14.89
N VAL A 51 -1.32 -11.71 -13.74
CA VAL A 51 -1.35 -13.14 -13.34
C VAL A 51 -2.20 -13.97 -14.33
N LEU A 52 -3.37 -13.46 -14.71
CA LEU A 52 -4.31 -14.22 -15.54
C LEU A 52 -3.94 -14.25 -17.03
N THR A 53 -3.18 -13.26 -17.52
CA THR A 53 -2.88 -13.14 -18.97
C THR A 53 -1.48 -13.58 -19.35
N ARG A 54 -0.57 -13.70 -18.37
CA ARG A 54 0.83 -13.99 -18.67
C ARG A 54 1.19 -15.45 -18.35
N ARG A 55 1.97 -16.04 -19.24
CA ARG A 55 2.45 -17.42 -19.13
C ARG A 55 3.88 -17.50 -18.61
N ASN A 56 4.59 -16.37 -18.60
CA ASN A 56 5.95 -16.28 -18.11
C ASN A 56 5.93 -16.24 -16.58
N ILE A 57 6.57 -17.21 -15.93
CA ILE A 57 6.59 -17.36 -14.48
C ILE A 57 7.16 -16.13 -13.76
N ILE A 58 8.17 -15.47 -14.34
CA ILE A 58 8.77 -14.26 -13.77
C ILE A 58 7.77 -13.11 -13.76
N VAL A 59 7.03 -12.92 -14.86
CA VAL A 59 5.99 -11.89 -14.95
C VAL A 59 4.85 -12.17 -13.99
N ILE A 60 4.49 -13.44 -13.78
CA ILE A 60 3.48 -13.85 -12.79
C ILE A 60 3.93 -13.44 -11.38
N PHE A 61 5.18 -13.72 -10.99
CA PHE A 61 5.72 -13.28 -9.68
C PHE A 61 5.70 -11.76 -9.51
N MET A 62 6.12 -11.01 -10.53
CA MET A 62 6.06 -9.54 -10.50
C MET A 62 4.62 -9.04 -10.36
N SER A 63 3.66 -9.73 -10.96
CA SER A 63 2.23 -9.38 -10.87
C SER A 63 1.66 -9.67 -9.48
N ILE A 64 2.07 -10.76 -8.84
CA ILE A 64 1.72 -11.08 -7.45
C ILE A 64 2.30 -10.01 -6.50
N GLU A 65 3.55 -9.61 -6.71
CA GLU A 65 4.17 -8.54 -5.91
C GLU A 65 3.41 -7.23 -6.06
N LEU A 66 2.91 -6.91 -7.26
CA LEU A 66 2.09 -5.72 -7.48
C LEU A 66 0.76 -5.79 -6.69
N ILE A 67 0.14 -6.96 -6.58
CA ILE A 67 -1.06 -7.20 -5.75
C ILE A 67 -0.74 -6.98 -4.27
N LEU A 68 0.39 -7.50 -3.78
CA LEU A 68 0.82 -7.31 -2.40
C LEU A 68 1.12 -5.84 -2.09
N ASN A 69 1.75 -5.13 -3.02
CA ASN A 69 2.00 -3.69 -2.89
C ASN A 69 0.70 -2.88 -2.87
N ALA A 70 -0.34 -3.29 -3.61
CA ALA A 70 -1.67 -2.68 -3.54
C ALA A 70 -2.29 -2.84 -2.14
N ALA A 71 -2.17 -4.02 -1.54
CA ALA A 71 -2.61 -4.27 -0.17
C ALA A 71 -1.83 -3.41 0.85
N ASN A 72 -0.51 -3.31 0.70
CA ASN A 72 0.34 -2.48 1.54
C ASN A 72 -0.04 -1.00 1.49
N LEU A 73 -0.31 -0.49 0.30
CA LEU A 73 -0.75 0.88 0.11
C LEU A 73 -2.04 1.14 0.90
N ASN A 74 -2.98 0.20 0.88
CA ASN A 74 -4.23 0.30 1.63
C ASN A 74 -3.99 0.25 3.15
N PHE A 75 -3.12 -0.62 3.67
CA PHE A 75 -2.78 -0.65 5.09
C PHE A 75 -2.22 0.69 5.57
N ILE A 76 -1.31 1.29 4.80
CA ILE A 76 -0.71 2.58 5.14
C ILE A 76 -1.76 3.70 5.04
N ALA A 77 -2.62 3.68 4.03
CA ALA A 77 -3.66 4.68 3.83
C ALA A 77 -4.68 4.67 4.99
N PHE A 78 -5.17 3.49 5.38
CA PHE A 78 -6.06 3.34 6.53
C PHE A 78 -5.38 3.69 7.86
N SER A 79 -4.13 3.30 8.05
CA SER A 79 -3.33 3.67 9.22
C SER A 79 -3.25 5.20 9.34
N ARG A 80 -2.96 5.88 8.24
CA ARG A 80 -2.88 7.35 8.21
C ARG A 80 -4.23 8.01 8.52
N TYR A 81 -5.30 7.48 7.97
CA TYR A 81 -6.65 7.96 8.22
C TYR A 81 -7.04 7.80 9.70
N LEU A 82 -6.81 6.62 10.29
CA LEU A 82 -7.08 6.33 11.69
C LEU A 82 -6.23 7.19 12.64
N TYR A 83 -4.98 7.49 12.28
CA TYR A 83 -4.13 8.39 13.04
C TYR A 83 -4.74 9.79 13.13
N GLY A 84 -5.30 10.29 12.04
CA GLY A 84 -6.01 11.58 12.00
C GLY A 84 -7.27 11.62 12.89
N THR A 85 -7.88 10.47 13.18
CA THR A 85 -9.05 10.36 14.08
C THR A 85 -8.68 10.12 15.55
N GLY A 86 -7.38 10.05 15.89
CA GLY A 86 -6.91 9.82 17.26
C GLY A 86 -7.07 8.37 17.74
N SER A 87 -7.23 7.41 16.83
CA SER A 87 -7.38 5.99 17.18
C SER A 87 -6.08 5.41 17.75
N VAL A 88 -6.18 4.66 18.86
CA VAL A 88 -5.04 3.97 19.48
C VAL A 88 -4.44 2.88 18.60
N ASN A 89 -5.19 2.36 17.62
CA ASN A 89 -4.75 1.32 16.71
C ASN A 89 -4.18 1.86 15.38
N ALA A 90 -3.97 3.17 15.29
CA ALA A 90 -3.49 3.79 14.06
C ALA A 90 -2.15 3.23 13.57
N ALA A 91 -1.24 2.85 14.46
CA ALA A 91 0.06 2.28 14.10
C ALA A 91 -0.02 0.84 13.57
N ALA A 92 -1.10 0.12 13.83
CA ALA A 92 -1.24 -1.29 13.44
C ALA A 92 -1.08 -1.50 11.91
N GLY A 93 -1.68 -0.63 11.09
CA GLY A 93 -1.56 -0.73 9.63
C GLY A 93 -0.13 -0.55 9.12
N GLN A 94 0.69 0.28 9.77
CA GLN A 94 2.11 0.43 9.42
C GLN A 94 2.90 -0.82 9.78
N ILE A 95 2.63 -1.43 10.93
CA ILE A 95 3.26 -2.67 11.37
C ILE A 95 2.90 -3.81 10.39
N PHE A 96 1.63 -3.93 10.02
CA PHE A 96 1.19 -4.92 9.04
C PHE A 96 1.84 -4.70 7.67
N ALA A 97 1.97 -3.45 7.21
CA ALA A 97 2.63 -3.15 5.94
C ALA A 97 4.10 -3.59 5.94
N VAL A 98 4.84 -3.32 7.03
CA VAL A 98 6.24 -3.80 7.16
C VAL A 98 6.29 -5.32 7.16
N PHE A 99 5.39 -5.98 7.89
CA PHE A 99 5.32 -7.44 7.91
C PHE A 99 5.07 -8.04 6.51
N VAL A 100 4.11 -7.48 5.75
CA VAL A 100 3.83 -7.94 4.38
C VAL A 100 5.02 -7.70 3.46
N ILE A 101 5.77 -6.60 3.58
CA ILE A 101 6.99 -6.35 2.80
C ILE A 101 8.04 -7.43 3.09
N VAL A 102 8.24 -7.81 4.35
CA VAL A 102 9.19 -8.86 4.74
C VAL A 102 8.79 -10.22 4.16
N VAL A 103 7.50 -10.56 4.25
CA VAL A 103 6.95 -11.80 3.67
C VAL A 103 7.10 -11.80 2.15
N ALA A 104 6.75 -10.70 1.47
CA ALA A 104 6.90 -10.55 0.02
C ALA A 104 8.36 -10.73 -0.43
N ALA A 105 9.31 -10.16 0.31
CA ALA A 105 10.74 -10.34 0.02
C ALA A 105 11.18 -11.82 0.18
N ALA A 106 10.68 -12.52 1.20
CA ALA A 106 10.96 -13.94 1.41
C ALA A 106 10.34 -14.80 0.29
N GLU A 107 9.10 -14.53 -0.11
CA GLU A 107 8.41 -15.21 -1.21
C GLU A 107 9.13 -14.98 -2.54
N ALA A 108 9.57 -13.75 -2.83
CA ALA A 108 10.35 -13.44 -4.03
C ALA A 108 11.67 -14.21 -4.07
N ALA A 109 12.38 -14.32 -2.95
CA ALA A 109 13.63 -15.07 -2.86
C ALA A 109 13.42 -16.58 -3.13
N ILE A 110 12.41 -17.18 -2.50
CA ILE A 110 12.06 -18.58 -2.70
C ILE A 110 11.55 -18.81 -4.13
N GLY A 111 10.67 -17.94 -4.62
CA GLY A 111 10.13 -18.01 -5.97
C GLY A 111 11.22 -17.94 -7.03
N LEU A 112 12.18 -17.04 -6.89
CA LEU A 112 13.32 -16.94 -7.80
C LEU A 112 14.20 -18.20 -7.74
N GLY A 113 14.41 -18.75 -6.55
CA GLY A 113 15.11 -20.03 -6.37
C GLY A 113 14.45 -21.17 -7.12
N ILE A 114 13.11 -21.28 -7.04
CA ILE A 114 12.31 -22.26 -7.76
C ILE A 114 12.43 -22.05 -9.28
N VAL A 115 12.32 -20.81 -9.75
CA VAL A 115 12.44 -20.46 -11.19
C VAL A 115 13.81 -20.88 -11.73
N ILE A 116 14.89 -20.60 -11.00
CA ILE A 116 16.25 -20.98 -11.41
C ILE A 116 16.39 -22.50 -11.46
N ALA A 117 15.85 -23.22 -10.47
CA ALA A 117 15.90 -24.67 -10.45
C ALA A 117 15.11 -25.31 -11.61
N LEU A 118 13.93 -24.77 -11.93
CA LEU A 118 13.10 -25.17 -13.07
C LEU A 118 13.80 -24.88 -14.40
N TYR A 119 14.37 -23.71 -14.55
CA TYR A 119 15.08 -23.31 -15.77
C TYR A 119 16.29 -24.20 -16.04
N ARG A 120 17.05 -24.57 -15.00
CA ARG A 120 18.18 -25.50 -15.12
C ARG A 120 17.75 -26.90 -15.56
N ASN A 121 16.50 -27.29 -15.30
CA ASN A 121 16.00 -28.64 -15.58
C ASN A 121 15.24 -28.72 -16.92
N LYS A 122 14.52 -27.67 -17.28
CA LYS A 122 13.60 -27.63 -18.44
C LYS A 122 13.97 -26.60 -19.49
N GLU A 123 14.94 -25.71 -19.21
CA GLU A 123 15.40 -24.62 -20.09
C GLU A 123 14.26 -23.69 -20.59
N THR A 124 13.15 -23.66 -19.84
CA THR A 124 11.97 -22.82 -20.14
C THR A 124 11.50 -22.04 -18.94
N ILE A 125 10.88 -20.89 -19.20
CA ILE A 125 10.23 -20.04 -18.21
C ILE A 125 8.71 -19.96 -18.44
N TRP A 126 8.21 -20.73 -19.39
CA TRP A 126 6.78 -20.78 -19.71
C TRP A 126 6.07 -21.82 -18.84
N VAL A 127 5.05 -21.36 -18.08
CA VAL A 127 4.31 -22.20 -17.14
C VAL A 127 3.66 -23.40 -17.85
N ASP A 128 3.20 -23.21 -19.08
CA ASP A 128 2.54 -24.25 -19.88
C ASP A 128 3.49 -25.41 -20.27
N GLU A 129 4.82 -25.17 -20.27
CA GLU A 129 5.82 -26.15 -20.64
C GLU A 129 6.41 -26.88 -19.42
N ILE A 130 6.05 -26.42 -18.20
CA ILE A 130 6.48 -27.02 -16.94
C ILE A 130 5.52 -28.17 -16.59
N ASP A 131 5.73 -29.29 -17.26
CA ASP A 131 4.94 -30.50 -17.09
C ASP A 131 5.78 -31.56 -16.34
N LEU A 132 5.76 -31.47 -15.00
CA LEU A 132 6.52 -32.34 -14.11
C LEU A 132 5.76 -33.63 -13.74
N LEU A 133 4.47 -33.72 -14.03
CA LEU A 133 3.60 -34.83 -13.68
C LEU A 133 3.16 -35.66 -14.87
N LYS A 134 3.72 -35.39 -16.04
CA LYS A 134 3.42 -36.15 -17.25
C LYS A 134 4.36 -37.36 -17.34
N TRP A 135 3.76 -38.50 -17.34
CA TRP A 135 4.38 -39.83 -17.54
C TRP A 135 4.52 -40.12 -19.04
#